data_5318fc5c4a4334efd0d5be58d4e166e2
#
_entry.id   5318fc5c4a4334efd0d5be58d4e166e2
#
_cell.length_a   1.000
_cell.length_b   1.000
_cell.length_c   1.000
_cell.angle_alpha   90.00
_cell.angle_beta   90.00
_cell.angle_gamma   90.00
#
_symmetry.space_group_name_H-M   'P 1'
#
loop_
_entity.id
_entity.type
_entity.pdbx_description
1 polymer ?
#
loop_
_entity_poly.entity_id
_entity_poly.type
_entity_poly.pdbx_seq_one_letter_code
_entity_poly.pdbx_strand_id
1 'polypeptide(L)'
;MDIAELLELEHQGWSSLCDRSGADFYGRLMTPDGVMVLAHGQVLDRAEVVTSLNDAPPWRTYEISDERLVELNDDAVALVYTGRATRGDVDEFHALMSTVYTPRQGRWRLALYQQTPIPPTG
;
A
#
# COMPACT_ATOMS: atom_id res chain seq x y z
N MET A 1 -13.21 -11.36 -10.70
CA MET A 1 -12.36 -10.51 -9.84
C MET A 1 -12.18 -9.17 -10.51
N ASP A 2 -12.45 -8.11 -9.80
CA ASP A 2 -12.55 -6.78 -10.41
C ASP A 2 -11.41 -5.88 -9.93
N ILE A 3 -10.60 -5.38 -10.86
CA ILE A 3 -9.51 -4.47 -10.54
C ILE A 3 -10.02 -3.20 -9.84
N ALA A 4 -11.22 -2.74 -10.18
CA ALA A 4 -11.80 -1.53 -9.59
C ALA A 4 -11.96 -1.63 -8.08
N GLU A 5 -12.36 -2.80 -7.57
CA GLU A 5 -12.48 -3.03 -6.12
C GLU A 5 -11.14 -2.89 -5.41
N LEU A 6 -10.10 -3.45 -6.00
CA LEU A 6 -8.75 -3.43 -5.41
C LEU A 6 -8.12 -2.05 -5.52
N LEU A 7 -8.35 -1.35 -6.63
CA LEU A 7 -7.92 0.03 -6.79
C LEU A 7 -8.58 0.93 -5.75
N GLU A 8 -9.86 0.70 -5.47
CA GLU A 8 -10.55 1.46 -4.43
C GLU A 8 -9.88 1.27 -3.07
N LEU A 9 -9.46 0.05 -2.75
CA LEU A 9 -8.74 -0.20 -1.51
C LEU A 9 -7.40 0.52 -1.48
N GLU A 10 -6.68 0.56 -2.61
CA GLU A 10 -5.43 1.32 -2.68
C GLU A 10 -5.66 2.81 -2.49
N HIS A 11 -6.72 3.35 -3.11
CA HIS A 11 -7.07 4.76 -2.92
C HIS A 11 -7.43 5.05 -1.48
N GLN A 12 -8.20 4.18 -0.84
CA GLN A 12 -8.53 4.34 0.59
C GLN A 12 -7.27 4.32 1.45
N GLY A 13 -6.33 3.43 1.12
CA GLY A 13 -5.05 3.35 1.82
C GLY A 13 -4.26 4.64 1.72
N TRP A 14 -4.07 5.15 0.50
CA TRP A 14 -3.35 6.41 0.30
C TRP A 14 -4.06 7.59 0.97
N SER A 15 -5.40 7.65 0.86
CA SER A 15 -6.17 8.69 1.55
C SER A 15 -5.97 8.63 3.05
N SER A 16 -5.90 7.42 3.62
CA SER A 16 -5.65 7.25 5.06
C SER A 16 -4.26 7.75 5.47
N LEU A 17 -3.29 7.67 4.57
CA LEU A 17 -1.94 8.19 4.81
C LEU A 17 -1.88 9.72 4.70
N CYS A 18 -2.88 10.33 4.08
CA CYS A 18 -2.99 11.78 3.98
C CYS A 18 -3.75 12.38 5.17
N ASP A 19 -4.69 11.65 5.77
CA ASP A 19 -5.54 12.16 6.86
C ASP A 19 -5.20 11.59 8.25
N ARG A 20 -4.09 10.86 8.37
CA ARG A 20 -3.58 10.25 9.61
C ARG A 20 -4.41 9.09 10.14
N SER A 21 -5.23 8.46 9.30
CA SER A 21 -6.00 7.28 9.69
C SER A 21 -5.36 5.96 9.21
N GLY A 22 -4.10 6.03 8.73
CA GLY A 22 -3.43 4.87 8.16
C GLY A 22 -3.25 3.69 9.10
N ALA A 23 -2.91 3.96 10.37
CA ALA A 23 -2.74 2.90 11.36
C ALA A 23 -4.03 2.09 11.53
N ASP A 24 -5.16 2.76 11.63
CA ASP A 24 -6.46 2.12 11.77
C ASP A 24 -6.84 1.37 10.49
N PHE A 25 -6.66 2.01 9.33
CA PHE A 25 -7.01 1.41 8.03
C PHE A 25 -6.19 0.15 7.78
N TYR A 26 -4.87 0.22 7.82
CA TYR A 26 -4.01 -0.92 7.53
C TYR A 26 -4.05 -1.98 8.62
N GLY A 27 -4.26 -1.58 9.87
CA GLY A 27 -4.45 -2.53 10.97
C GLY A 27 -5.66 -3.43 10.75
N ARG A 28 -6.70 -2.92 10.12
CA ARG A 28 -7.89 -3.71 9.79
C ARG A 28 -7.76 -4.46 8.47
N LEU A 29 -7.04 -3.89 7.50
CA LEU A 29 -6.93 -4.48 6.17
C LEU A 29 -5.94 -5.65 6.13
N MET A 30 -4.84 -5.57 6.86
CA MET A 30 -3.79 -6.58 6.80
C MET A 30 -4.24 -7.90 7.42
N THR A 31 -3.79 -9.00 6.81
CA THR A 31 -3.93 -10.32 7.44
C THR A 31 -3.06 -10.35 8.71
N PRO A 32 -3.37 -11.25 9.67
CA PRO A 32 -2.55 -11.32 10.89
C PRO A 32 -1.06 -11.58 10.64
N ASP A 33 -0.73 -12.29 9.57
CA ASP A 33 0.64 -12.61 9.17
C ASP A 33 1.13 -11.74 8.01
N GLY A 34 0.39 -10.71 7.65
CA GLY A 34 0.75 -9.82 6.54
C GLY A 34 2.01 -9.01 6.84
N VAL A 35 2.74 -8.64 5.78
CA VAL A 35 3.95 -7.85 5.91
C VAL A 35 3.98 -6.72 4.89
N MET A 36 4.69 -5.66 5.24
CA MET A 36 5.05 -4.59 4.31
C MET A 36 6.56 -4.54 4.13
N VAL A 37 6.99 -4.54 2.87
CA VAL A 37 8.40 -4.38 2.51
C VAL A 37 8.58 -2.97 1.97
N LEU A 38 9.29 -2.15 2.73
CA LEU A 38 9.38 -0.71 2.43
C LEU A 38 10.59 -0.36 1.56
N ALA A 39 10.50 0.76 0.88
CA ALA A 39 11.49 1.21 -0.10
C ALA A 39 12.91 1.34 0.47
N HIS A 40 13.01 1.64 1.79
CA HIS A 40 14.32 1.76 2.44
C HIS A 40 14.87 0.44 2.98
N GLY A 41 14.19 -0.67 2.72
CA GLY A 41 14.69 -2.00 3.06
C GLY A 41 14.20 -2.61 4.37
N GLN A 42 13.22 -2.00 5.02
CA GLN A 42 12.63 -2.59 6.23
C GLN A 42 11.46 -3.50 5.87
N VAL A 43 11.33 -4.58 6.64
CA VAL A 43 10.16 -5.46 6.58
C VAL A 43 9.40 -5.29 7.89
N LEU A 44 8.14 -4.90 7.81
CA LEU A 44 7.31 -4.65 8.97
C LEU A 44 6.16 -5.65 9.03
N ASP A 45 5.91 -6.23 10.20
CA ASP A 45 4.70 -7.03 10.41
C ASP A 45 3.51 -6.08 10.70
N ARG A 46 2.33 -6.65 10.86
CA ARG A 46 1.11 -5.86 11.06
C ARG A 46 1.21 -4.91 12.26
N ALA A 47 1.69 -5.40 13.40
CA ALA A 47 1.82 -4.57 14.60
C ALA A 47 2.83 -3.44 14.39
N GLU A 48 3.94 -3.73 13.73
CA GLU A 48 4.96 -2.73 13.41
C GLU A 48 4.44 -1.67 12.44
N VAL A 49 3.62 -2.07 11.45
CA VAL A 49 2.98 -1.13 10.53
C VAL A 49 2.10 -0.16 11.30
N VAL A 50 1.26 -0.67 12.20
CA VAL A 50 0.35 0.18 13.00
C VAL A 50 1.16 1.17 13.84
N THR A 51 2.19 0.69 14.53
CA THR A 51 3.05 1.56 15.35
C THR A 51 3.72 2.63 14.50
N SER A 52 4.28 2.24 13.36
CA SER A 52 4.97 3.16 12.46
C SER A 52 4.02 4.25 11.93
N LEU A 53 2.81 3.87 11.54
CA LEU A 53 1.84 4.81 10.97
C LEU A 53 1.24 5.76 12.01
N ASN A 54 1.22 5.39 13.27
CA ASN A 54 0.78 6.29 14.34
C ASN A 54 1.68 7.53 14.44
N ASP A 55 2.96 7.38 14.11
CA ASP A 55 3.95 8.44 14.23
C ASP A 55 4.37 9.05 12.89
N ALA A 56 3.85 8.53 11.78
CA ALA A 56 4.25 8.99 10.45
C ALA A 56 3.62 10.34 10.11
N PRO A 57 4.42 11.28 9.56
CA PRO A 57 3.84 12.52 9.05
C PRO A 57 2.95 12.22 7.83
N PRO A 58 1.82 12.95 7.67
CA PRO A 58 0.92 12.66 6.57
C PRO A 58 1.49 13.10 5.23
N TRP A 59 1.08 12.40 4.18
CA TRP A 59 1.30 12.88 2.83
C TRP A 59 0.30 14.00 2.53
N ARG A 60 0.70 14.91 1.63
CA ARG A 60 -0.20 15.97 1.18
C ARG A 60 -1.02 15.52 -0.02
N THR A 61 -0.35 14.87 -1.00
CA THR A 61 -0.98 14.40 -2.22
C THR A 61 -0.43 13.03 -2.58
N TYR A 62 -1.19 12.31 -3.39
CA TYR A 62 -0.73 11.05 -3.97
C TYR A 62 -1.30 10.87 -5.37
N GLU A 63 -0.68 9.99 -6.14
CA GLU A 63 -1.11 9.63 -7.48
C GLU A 63 -0.85 8.16 -7.74
N ILE A 64 -1.82 7.49 -8.36
CA ILE A 64 -1.71 6.09 -8.78
C ILE A 64 -1.78 6.06 -10.30
N SER A 65 -0.83 5.37 -10.93
CA SER A 65 -0.81 5.23 -12.39
C SER A 65 -0.28 3.87 -12.80
N ASP A 66 -0.51 3.52 -14.08
CA ASP A 66 -0.01 2.29 -14.71
C ASP A 66 -0.43 1.03 -13.97
N GLU A 67 -1.69 0.96 -13.55
CA GLU A 67 -2.22 -0.15 -12.78
C GLU A 67 -2.32 -1.42 -13.63
N ARG A 68 -1.94 -2.55 -13.03
CA ARG A 68 -2.18 -3.86 -13.64
C ARG A 68 -2.51 -4.88 -12.57
N LEU A 69 -3.42 -5.79 -12.93
CA LEU A 69 -3.88 -6.87 -12.07
C LEU A 69 -3.18 -8.16 -12.48
N VAL A 70 -2.66 -8.90 -11.51
CA VAL A 70 -2.08 -10.23 -11.74
C VAL A 70 -2.88 -11.23 -10.93
N GLU A 71 -3.65 -12.08 -11.61
CA GLU A 71 -4.41 -13.12 -10.94
C GLU A 71 -3.48 -14.31 -10.67
N LEU A 72 -3.30 -14.65 -9.40
CA LEU A 72 -2.41 -15.74 -9.00
C LEU A 72 -3.17 -17.07 -8.93
N ASN A 73 -4.35 -17.02 -8.30
CA ASN A 73 -5.29 -18.15 -8.24
C ASN A 73 -6.62 -17.63 -7.69
N ASP A 74 -7.54 -18.50 -7.35
CA ASP A 74 -8.86 -18.09 -6.83
C ASP A 74 -8.79 -17.39 -5.48
N ASP A 75 -7.69 -17.56 -4.74
CA ASP A 75 -7.53 -17.05 -3.38
C ASP A 75 -6.45 -15.98 -3.26
N ALA A 76 -5.87 -15.52 -4.36
CA ALA A 76 -4.83 -14.50 -4.29
C ALA A 76 -4.74 -13.72 -5.59
N VAL A 77 -4.56 -12.41 -5.46
CA VAL A 77 -4.40 -11.52 -6.60
C VAL A 77 -3.39 -10.44 -6.22
N ALA A 78 -2.58 -10.02 -7.18
CA ALA A 78 -1.64 -8.92 -6.98
C ALA A 78 -2.06 -7.73 -7.81
N LEU A 79 -1.96 -6.55 -7.21
CA LEU A 79 -2.13 -5.28 -7.91
C LEU A 79 -0.76 -4.60 -7.97
N VAL A 80 -0.34 -4.22 -9.17
CA VAL A 80 0.95 -3.56 -9.39
C VAL A 80 0.68 -2.20 -10.02
N TYR A 81 1.31 -1.17 -9.50
CA TYR A 81 1.12 0.19 -10.03
C TYR A 81 2.31 1.08 -9.68
N THR A 82 2.33 2.28 -10.26
CA THR A 82 3.29 3.32 -9.91
C THR A 82 2.62 4.27 -8.92
N GLY A 83 3.26 4.48 -7.78
CA GLY A 83 2.79 5.41 -6.75
C GLY A 83 3.70 6.63 -6.66
N ARG A 84 3.10 7.81 -6.56
CA ARG A 84 3.78 9.06 -6.28
C ARG A 84 3.09 9.74 -5.11
N ALA A 85 3.88 10.35 -4.22
CA ALA A 85 3.31 11.08 -3.10
C ALA A 85 4.22 12.23 -2.71
N THR A 86 3.63 13.34 -2.24
CA THR A 86 4.39 14.52 -1.83
C THR A 86 3.96 15.00 -0.45
N ARG A 87 4.92 15.60 0.26
CA ARG A 87 4.68 16.30 1.52
C ARG A 87 4.96 17.80 1.40
N GLY A 88 5.13 18.28 0.19
CA GLY A 88 5.41 19.68 -0.08
C GLY A 88 6.89 19.99 -0.14
N ASP A 89 7.57 20.03 1.01
CA ASP A 89 8.96 20.50 1.10
C ASP A 89 10.01 19.40 0.99
N VAL A 90 9.60 18.13 0.96
CA VAL A 90 10.53 17.02 0.85
C VAL A 90 10.47 16.40 -0.53
N ASP A 91 11.47 15.59 -0.85
CA ASP A 91 11.52 14.89 -2.13
C ASP A 91 10.26 14.03 -2.33
N GLU A 92 9.83 13.95 -3.58
CA GLU A 92 8.69 13.14 -3.96
C GLU A 92 9.00 11.66 -3.73
N PHE A 93 8.06 10.96 -3.07
CA PHE A 93 8.09 9.51 -3.03
C PHE A 93 7.66 9.01 -4.42
N HIS A 94 8.44 8.13 -5.04
CA HIS A 94 8.16 7.58 -6.35
C HIS A 94 8.61 6.13 -6.37
N ALA A 95 7.67 5.22 -6.50
CA ALA A 95 7.97 3.79 -6.39
C ALA A 95 7.01 2.94 -7.21
N LEU A 96 7.50 1.78 -7.61
CA LEU A 96 6.63 0.72 -8.08
C LEU A 96 6.05 0.02 -6.86
N MET A 97 4.74 -0.18 -6.87
CA MET A 97 4.00 -0.73 -5.75
C MET A 97 3.43 -2.09 -6.14
N SER A 98 3.54 -3.05 -5.23
CA SER A 98 2.92 -4.36 -5.40
C SER A 98 2.16 -4.70 -4.14
N THR A 99 0.87 -5.04 -4.28
CA THR A 99 0.05 -5.45 -3.15
C THR A 99 -0.61 -6.78 -3.48
N VAL A 100 -0.44 -7.76 -2.61
CA VAL A 100 -1.11 -9.06 -2.75
C VAL A 100 -2.30 -9.08 -1.80
N TYR A 101 -3.47 -9.32 -2.37
CA TYR A 101 -4.72 -9.44 -1.64
C TYR A 101 -5.18 -10.88 -1.61
N THR A 102 -5.80 -11.27 -0.50
CA THR A 102 -6.40 -12.59 -0.35
C THR A 102 -7.77 -12.43 0.32
N PRO A 103 -8.78 -13.20 -0.09
CA PRO A 103 -10.08 -13.11 0.58
C PRO A 103 -10.07 -13.84 1.93
N ARG A 104 -10.60 -13.19 2.94
CA ARG A 104 -10.79 -13.77 4.27
C ARG A 104 -12.17 -13.36 4.74
N GLN A 105 -13.03 -14.34 5.03
CA GLN A 105 -14.39 -14.08 5.53
C GLN A 105 -15.19 -13.15 4.60
N GLY A 106 -15.05 -13.37 3.29
CA GLY A 106 -15.78 -12.60 2.29
C GLY A 106 -15.24 -11.20 1.99
N ARG A 107 -14.06 -10.86 2.53
CA ARG A 107 -13.45 -9.54 2.31
C ARG A 107 -12.03 -9.68 1.83
N TRP A 108 -11.59 -8.76 0.98
CA TRP A 108 -10.21 -8.68 0.56
C TRP A 108 -9.35 -8.19 1.71
N ARG A 109 -8.24 -8.90 1.96
CA ARG A 109 -7.25 -8.53 2.96
C ARG A 109 -5.88 -8.43 2.32
N LEU A 110 -5.06 -7.53 2.84
CA LEU A 110 -3.71 -7.33 2.36
C LEU A 110 -2.75 -8.32 3.03
N ALA A 111 -2.13 -9.18 2.23
CA ALA A 111 -1.17 -10.16 2.74
C ALA A 111 0.27 -9.71 2.56
N LEU A 112 0.56 -8.98 1.49
CA LEU A 112 1.89 -8.45 1.21
C LEU A 112 1.77 -7.11 0.51
N TYR A 113 2.58 -6.17 0.94
CA TYR A 113 2.67 -4.84 0.35
C TYR A 113 4.15 -4.56 0.16
N GLN A 114 4.55 -4.18 -1.05
CA GLN A 114 5.96 -3.93 -1.33
C GLN A 114 6.15 -2.66 -2.13
N GLN A 115 7.17 -1.91 -1.76
CA GLN A 115 7.60 -0.70 -2.45
C GLN A 115 8.98 -0.93 -3.06
N THR A 116 9.13 -0.61 -4.34
CA THR A 116 10.42 -0.63 -5.00
C THR A 116 10.70 0.79 -5.51
N PRO A 117 11.69 1.49 -4.95
CA PRO A 117 11.91 2.88 -5.33
C PRO A 117 12.34 3.01 -6.78
N ILE A 118 11.81 4.03 -7.43
CA ILE A 118 12.22 4.38 -8.80
C ILE A 118 13.26 5.49 -8.66
N PRO A 119 14.51 5.26 -9.08
CA PRO A 119 15.53 6.29 -8.93
C PRO A 119 15.21 7.50 -9.79
N PRO A 120 15.61 8.70 -9.35
CA PRO A 120 15.42 9.89 -10.16
C PRO A 120 16.17 9.77 -11.47
N THR A 121 15.54 10.21 -12.56
CA THR A 121 16.16 10.28 -13.87
C THR A 121 16.94 11.59 -13.92
N GLY A 122 18.24 11.50 -14.00
CA GLY A 122 19.01 12.70 -13.92
C GLY A 122 19.96 12.94 -14.99
#